data_8b9b655fd5f69fe5e72ee5f33df8e6d7
#
_entry.id   8b9b655fd5f69fe5e72ee5f33df8e6d7
#
_cell.length_a   1.000
_cell.length_b   1.000
_cell.length_c   1.000
_cell.angle_alpha   90.00
_cell.angle_beta   90.00
_cell.angle_gamma   90.00
#
_symmetry.space_group_name_H-M   'P 1'
#
loop_
_entity.id
_entity.type
_entity.pdbx_description
1 polymer ?
#
loop_
_entity_poly.entity_id
_entity_poly.type
_entity_poly.pdbx_seq_one_letter_code
_entity_poly.pdbx_strand_id
1 'polypeptide(L)'
;MKTKKRRLEVFSFYNHTGIEQHLAEMAQKGWIIESISNFYWTYRKIEPKNIHFSVSYYPRASDFDPGPTEEQQTFHDFCAHTGWQLACTWFQMQVFYNEKESPIPLDTDPIMEVDTLHRACKKNFLPTHFIMFGLSLLMTCYFFAGVYFDPDRKSVV
;
A
#
# COMPACT_ATOMS: atom_id res chain seq x y z
N MET A 1 -28.41 -1.82 11.73
CA MET A 1 -27.68 -0.87 10.84
C MET A 1 -26.31 -1.45 10.51
N LYS A 2 -25.90 -1.44 9.23
CA LYS A 2 -24.54 -1.91 8.86
C LYS A 2 -23.51 -0.91 9.40
N THR A 3 -22.68 -1.33 10.34
CA THR A 3 -21.62 -0.52 10.96
C THR A 3 -20.31 -0.56 10.18
N LYS A 4 -20.15 -1.55 9.30
CA LYS A 4 -18.97 -1.74 8.43
C LYS A 4 -19.38 -1.90 6.97
N LYS A 5 -18.53 -1.40 6.06
CA LYS A 5 -18.71 -1.46 4.62
C LYS A 5 -17.38 -1.92 3.99
N ARG A 6 -17.45 -2.91 3.10
CA ARG A 6 -16.32 -3.35 2.28
C ARG A 6 -16.51 -2.87 0.86
N ARG A 7 -15.45 -2.38 0.23
CA ARG A 7 -15.44 -1.96 -1.16
C ARG A 7 -14.19 -2.45 -1.86
N LEU A 8 -14.33 -2.84 -3.12
CA LEU A 8 -13.22 -2.98 -4.04
C LEU A 8 -12.78 -1.58 -4.44
N GLU A 9 -11.55 -1.23 -4.05
CA GLU A 9 -10.92 0.02 -4.44
C GLU A 9 -9.63 -0.32 -5.18
N VAL A 10 -9.43 0.32 -6.32
CA VAL A 10 -8.25 0.07 -7.17
C VAL A 10 -7.44 1.36 -7.23
N PHE A 11 -6.43 1.43 -6.38
CA PHE A 11 -5.47 2.53 -6.39
C PHE A 11 -4.06 1.99 -6.60
N SER A 12 -3.26 2.73 -7.36
CA SER A 12 -1.83 2.46 -7.42
C SER A 12 -1.20 2.79 -6.06
N PHE A 13 -0.25 1.96 -5.63
CA PHE A 13 0.55 2.21 -4.43
C PHE A 13 1.23 3.59 -4.45
N TYR A 14 1.51 4.11 -5.64
CA TYR A 14 2.16 5.42 -5.84
C TYR A 14 1.19 6.63 -5.82
N ASN A 15 -0.12 6.37 -5.85
CA ASN A 15 -1.12 7.44 -5.95
C ASN A 15 -1.61 7.88 -4.56
N HIS A 16 -0.68 8.33 -3.70
CA HIS A 16 -1.01 8.77 -2.35
C HIS A 16 -2.04 9.90 -2.35
N THR A 17 -1.87 10.92 -3.18
CA THR A 17 -2.82 12.05 -3.28
C THR A 17 -4.23 11.59 -3.67
N GLY A 18 -4.34 10.66 -4.63
CA GLY A 18 -5.64 10.10 -5.02
C GLY A 18 -6.29 9.28 -3.90
N ILE A 19 -5.48 8.56 -3.12
CA ILE A 19 -5.95 7.82 -1.94
C ILE A 19 -6.47 8.80 -0.88
N GLU A 20 -5.71 9.84 -0.56
CA GLU A 20 -6.08 10.87 0.43
C GLU A 20 -7.39 11.55 0.07
N GLN A 21 -7.53 11.99 -1.19
CA GLN A 21 -8.76 12.62 -1.68
C GLN A 21 -9.95 11.67 -1.59
N HIS A 22 -9.79 10.41 -2.03
CA HIS A 22 -10.84 9.42 -1.94
C HIS A 22 -11.30 9.17 -0.49
N LEU A 23 -10.35 9.07 0.44
CA LEU A 23 -10.65 8.86 1.86
C LEU A 23 -11.38 10.07 2.47
N ALA A 24 -11.00 11.30 2.09
CA ALA A 24 -11.69 12.52 2.51
C ALA A 24 -13.14 12.54 2.00
N GLU A 25 -13.38 12.17 0.73
CA GLU A 25 -14.73 12.03 0.18
C GLU A 25 -15.57 10.96 0.91
N MET A 26 -14.94 9.85 1.29
CA MET A 26 -15.60 8.79 2.05
C MET A 26 -15.98 9.28 3.46
N ALA A 27 -15.13 10.06 4.12
CA ALA A 27 -15.42 10.65 5.43
C ALA A 27 -16.61 11.64 5.37
N GLN A 28 -16.69 12.44 4.31
CA GLN A 28 -17.86 13.30 4.06
C GLN A 28 -19.16 12.51 3.85
N LYS A 29 -19.08 11.27 3.35
CA LYS A 29 -20.20 10.33 3.22
C LYS A 29 -20.47 9.51 4.49
N GLY A 30 -19.75 9.78 5.57
CA GLY A 30 -19.89 9.11 6.86
C GLY A 30 -19.18 7.76 6.97
N TRP A 31 -18.05 7.59 6.26
CA TRP A 31 -17.26 6.37 6.28
C TRP A 31 -15.78 6.69 6.45
N ILE A 32 -15.15 6.15 7.49
CA ILE A 32 -13.70 6.25 7.71
C ILE A 32 -13.05 4.88 7.45
N ILE A 33 -11.86 4.91 6.89
CA ILE A 33 -11.06 3.70 6.65
C ILE A 33 -10.71 3.02 7.97
N GLU A 34 -10.83 1.68 8.01
CA GLU A 34 -10.47 0.84 9.16
C GLU A 34 -9.32 -0.11 8.80
N SER A 35 -9.33 -0.66 7.58
CA SER A 35 -8.25 -1.52 7.11
C SER A 35 -8.21 -1.58 5.58
N ILE A 36 -7.02 -1.80 5.06
CA ILE A 36 -6.72 -2.00 3.64
C ILE A 36 -6.22 -3.43 3.47
N SER A 37 -6.69 -4.11 2.43
CA SER A 37 -6.19 -5.41 2.01
C SER A 37 -6.03 -5.45 0.48
N ASN A 38 -5.40 -6.50 -0.04
CA ASN A 38 -5.11 -6.63 -1.48
C ASN A 38 -6.34 -6.57 -2.39
N PHE A 39 -7.52 -6.92 -1.87
CA PHE A 39 -8.74 -7.03 -2.68
C PHE A 39 -9.83 -6.03 -2.29
N TYR A 40 -9.85 -5.59 -1.04
CA TYR A 40 -10.91 -4.70 -0.57
C TYR A 40 -10.47 -3.83 0.59
N TRP A 41 -11.08 -2.67 0.67
CA TRP A 41 -10.94 -1.73 1.77
C TRP A 41 -12.15 -1.82 2.68
N THR A 42 -11.92 -1.82 3.98
CA THR A 42 -12.97 -1.88 5.00
C THR A 42 -13.12 -0.52 5.65
N TYR A 43 -14.35 -0.03 5.68
CA TYR A 43 -14.72 1.24 6.29
C TYR A 43 -15.65 0.99 7.46
N ARG A 44 -15.50 1.77 8.51
CA ARG A 44 -16.47 1.85 9.62
C ARG A 44 -17.32 3.10 9.46
N LYS A 45 -18.57 3.04 9.94
CA LYS A 45 -19.50 4.16 9.89
C LYS A 45 -19.12 5.20 10.94
N ILE A 46 -19.14 6.46 10.54
CA ILE A 46 -18.97 7.65 11.41
C ILE A 46 -20.05 8.67 11.07
N GLU A 47 -20.14 9.75 11.83
CA GLU A 47 -20.89 10.93 11.40
C GLU A 47 -20.16 11.61 10.23
N PRO A 48 -20.89 12.06 9.18
CA PRO A 48 -20.28 12.79 8.06
C PRO A 48 -19.52 14.01 8.56
N LYS A 49 -18.23 14.09 8.27
CA LYS A 49 -17.39 15.23 8.62
C LYS A 49 -16.24 15.40 7.68
N ASN A 50 -15.69 16.62 7.65
CA ASN A 50 -14.51 16.91 6.88
C ASN A 50 -13.27 16.42 7.65
N ILE A 51 -12.54 15.48 7.07
CA ILE A 51 -11.35 14.88 7.65
C ILE A 51 -10.23 14.99 6.61
N HIS A 52 -9.07 15.45 7.04
CA HIS A 52 -7.86 15.42 6.24
C HIS A 52 -7.17 14.08 6.41
N PHE A 53 -6.68 13.53 5.31
CA PHE A 53 -5.89 12.31 5.29
C PHE A 53 -4.48 12.60 4.79
N SER A 54 -3.53 11.83 5.28
CA SER A 54 -2.16 11.81 4.78
C SER A 54 -1.67 10.38 4.70
N VAL A 55 -1.05 10.03 3.57
CA VAL A 55 -0.46 8.72 3.31
C VAL A 55 1.04 8.85 3.36
N SER A 56 1.66 8.19 4.32
CA SER A 56 3.11 8.13 4.47
C SER A 56 3.63 6.72 4.23
N TYR A 57 4.90 6.60 3.85
CA TYR A 57 5.53 5.32 3.55
C TYR A 57 6.72 5.08 4.49
N TYR A 58 6.71 3.94 5.17
CA TYR A 58 7.82 3.52 6.03
C TYR A 58 8.55 2.32 5.41
N PRO A 59 9.67 2.52 4.71
CA PRO A 59 10.32 1.47 3.90
C PRO A 59 10.83 0.26 4.70
N ARG A 60 11.01 0.40 6.02
CA ARG A 60 11.47 -0.68 6.90
C ARG A 60 10.34 -1.55 7.44
N ALA A 61 9.08 -1.12 7.32
CA ALA A 61 7.94 -1.92 7.76
C ALA A 61 7.84 -3.23 6.97
N SER A 62 7.41 -4.28 7.66
CA SER A 62 7.13 -5.59 7.08
C SER A 62 5.84 -6.15 7.69
N ASP A 63 5.05 -6.84 6.88
CA ASP A 63 3.84 -7.54 7.37
C ASP A 63 4.14 -8.69 8.33
N PHE A 64 5.41 -9.11 8.39
CA PHE A 64 5.88 -10.17 9.29
C PHE A 64 6.36 -9.64 10.64
N ASP A 65 6.41 -8.31 10.81
CA ASP A 65 6.81 -7.72 12.08
C ASP A 65 5.66 -7.86 13.10
N PRO A 66 5.93 -8.28 14.33
CA PRO A 66 4.90 -8.45 15.35
C PRO A 66 4.27 -7.13 15.83
N GLY A 67 4.82 -6.01 15.42
CA GLY A 67 4.36 -4.66 15.76
C GLY A 67 5.25 -3.58 15.16
N PRO A 68 4.93 -2.30 15.38
CA PRO A 68 5.76 -1.20 14.92
C PRO A 68 7.13 -1.23 15.59
N THR A 69 8.19 -0.93 14.83
CA THR A 69 9.54 -0.75 15.37
C THR A 69 9.60 0.48 16.28
N GLU A 70 10.64 0.60 17.12
CA GLU A 70 10.83 1.79 17.97
C GLU A 70 10.87 3.11 17.16
N GLU A 71 11.51 3.08 15.99
CA GLU A 71 11.54 4.23 15.08
C GLU A 71 10.14 4.56 14.53
N GLN A 72 9.34 3.55 14.17
CA GLN A 72 7.95 3.74 13.76
C GLN A 72 7.10 4.30 14.89
N GLN A 73 7.29 3.78 16.12
CA GLN A 73 6.56 4.26 17.28
C GLN A 73 6.88 5.73 17.54
N THR A 74 8.16 6.11 17.48
CA THR A 74 8.60 7.51 17.63
C THR A 74 7.95 8.40 16.56
N PHE A 75 7.86 7.93 15.32
CA PHE A 75 7.18 8.67 14.25
C PHE A 75 5.68 8.78 14.51
N HIS A 76 5.01 7.70 14.95
CA HIS A 76 3.60 7.74 15.31
C HIS A 76 3.32 8.71 16.47
N ASP A 77 4.19 8.74 17.48
CA ASP A 77 4.07 9.66 18.61
C ASP A 77 4.25 11.12 18.16
N PHE A 78 5.21 11.39 17.27
CA PHE A 78 5.36 12.69 16.65
C PHE A 78 4.09 13.11 15.87
N CYS A 79 3.54 12.22 15.05
CA CYS A 79 2.29 12.45 14.31
C CYS A 79 1.14 12.77 15.29
N ALA A 80 1.03 12.01 16.38
CA ALA A 80 -0.01 12.22 17.39
C ALA A 80 0.10 13.59 18.06
N HIS A 81 1.31 14.06 18.36
CA HIS A 81 1.54 15.40 18.91
C HIS A 81 1.09 16.54 17.98
N THR A 82 1.18 16.34 16.67
CA THR A 82 0.71 17.31 15.66
C THR A 82 -0.78 17.17 15.35
N GLY A 83 -1.45 16.17 15.96
CA GLY A 83 -2.88 15.93 15.85
C GLY A 83 -3.26 14.91 14.77
N TRP A 84 -2.27 14.24 14.16
CA TRP A 84 -2.50 13.14 13.24
C TRP A 84 -2.69 11.83 14.00
N GLN A 85 -3.69 11.05 13.60
CA GLN A 85 -3.99 9.75 14.16
C GLN A 85 -3.82 8.67 13.10
N LEU A 86 -3.20 7.55 13.46
CA LEU A 86 -3.06 6.42 12.55
C LEU A 86 -4.41 5.74 12.35
N ALA A 87 -4.87 5.68 11.11
CA ALA A 87 -6.10 4.98 10.75
C ALA A 87 -5.85 3.49 10.49
N CYS A 88 -4.90 3.18 9.62
CA CYS A 88 -4.50 1.81 9.29
C CYS A 88 -3.12 1.79 8.62
N THR A 89 -2.55 0.58 8.54
CA THR A 89 -1.33 0.28 7.80
C THR A 89 -1.59 -0.80 6.76
N TRP A 90 -0.86 -0.74 5.65
CA TRP A 90 -0.85 -1.77 4.63
C TRP A 90 0.54 -1.85 3.99
N PHE A 91 1.27 -2.94 4.22
CA PHE A 91 2.71 -3.06 3.92
C PHE A 91 3.48 -1.87 4.52
N GLN A 92 4.19 -1.10 3.68
CA GLN A 92 4.90 0.11 4.11
C GLN A 92 4.04 1.37 4.11
N MET A 93 2.82 1.30 3.58
CA MET A 93 1.90 2.43 3.55
C MET A 93 1.21 2.59 4.90
N GLN A 94 1.20 3.79 5.42
CA GLN A 94 0.53 4.19 6.65
C GLN A 94 -0.43 5.33 6.33
N VAL A 95 -1.68 5.17 6.74
CA VAL A 95 -2.72 6.16 6.52
C VAL A 95 -3.01 6.87 7.83
N PHE A 96 -2.80 8.17 7.84
CA PHE A 96 -3.12 9.04 8.97
C PHE A 96 -4.34 9.91 8.65
N TYR A 97 -5.03 10.35 9.69
CA TYR A 97 -6.13 11.30 9.56
C TYR A 97 -6.05 12.40 10.62
N ASN A 98 -6.58 13.57 10.29
CA ASN A 98 -6.65 14.72 11.18
C ASN A 98 -8.00 15.43 11.03
N GLU A 99 -8.63 15.77 12.15
CA GLU A 99 -9.94 16.41 12.18
C GLU A 99 -9.88 17.94 12.32
N LYS A 100 -8.67 18.53 12.40
CA LYS A 100 -8.49 19.98 12.44
C LYS A 100 -8.79 20.59 11.07
N GLU A 101 -9.32 21.82 11.04
CA GLU A 101 -9.61 22.52 9.77
C GLU A 101 -8.35 22.80 8.94
N SER A 102 -7.24 23.08 9.59
CA SER A 102 -5.95 23.37 8.94
C SER A 102 -4.83 22.59 9.65
N PRO A 103 -4.70 21.29 9.37
CA PRO A 103 -3.64 20.49 9.98
C PRO A 103 -2.28 20.89 9.41
N ILE A 104 -1.24 20.80 10.24
CA ILE A 104 0.14 20.89 9.77
C ILE A 104 0.39 19.67 8.88
N PRO A 105 0.90 19.84 7.64
CA PRO A 105 1.23 18.71 6.79
C PRO A 105 2.17 17.71 7.47
N LEU A 106 1.96 16.43 7.24
CA LEU A 106 2.78 15.37 7.84
C LEU A 106 4.18 15.37 7.23
N ASP A 107 4.24 15.49 5.91
CA ASP A 107 5.47 15.59 5.13
C ASP A 107 5.64 17.04 4.66
N THR A 108 6.62 17.73 5.24
CA THR A 108 6.93 19.12 4.90
C THR A 108 7.98 19.24 3.80
N ASP A 109 8.69 18.14 3.48
CA ASP A 109 9.74 18.11 2.46
C ASP A 109 9.36 17.16 1.31
N PRO A 110 8.98 17.70 0.14
CA PRO A 110 8.60 16.90 -1.03
C PRO A 110 9.72 15.95 -1.52
N ILE A 111 10.98 16.29 -1.26
CA ILE A 111 12.13 15.46 -1.67
C ILE A 111 12.20 14.21 -0.77
N MET A 112 12.01 14.38 0.53
CA MET A 112 11.95 13.26 1.49
C MET A 112 10.77 12.34 1.22
N GLU A 113 9.61 12.87 0.87
CA GLU A 113 8.42 12.11 0.49
C GLU A 113 8.67 11.24 -0.75
N VAL A 114 9.22 11.82 -1.81
CA VAL A 114 9.55 11.09 -3.05
C VAL A 114 10.60 10.00 -2.78
N ASP A 115 11.62 10.27 -1.95
CA ASP A 115 12.66 9.29 -1.63
C ASP A 115 12.10 8.12 -0.81
N THR A 116 11.25 8.38 0.19
CA THR A 116 10.60 7.34 1.00
C THR A 116 9.66 6.48 0.16
N LEU A 117 8.86 7.09 -0.69
CA LEU A 117 8.00 6.42 -1.64
C LEU A 117 8.81 5.54 -2.61
N HIS A 118 9.88 6.09 -3.20
CA HIS A 118 10.76 5.35 -4.11
C HIS A 118 11.39 4.13 -3.44
N ARG A 119 11.90 4.27 -2.21
CA ARG A 119 12.48 3.16 -1.44
C ARG A 119 11.43 2.08 -1.11
N ALA A 120 10.24 2.49 -0.70
CA ALA A 120 9.16 1.55 -0.40
C ALA A 120 8.73 0.76 -1.64
N CYS A 121 8.61 1.43 -2.78
CA CYS A 121 8.30 0.81 -4.06
C CYS A 121 9.37 -0.16 -4.52
N LYS A 122 10.65 0.23 -4.43
CA LYS A 122 11.77 -0.62 -4.78
C LYS A 122 11.81 -1.90 -3.94
N LYS A 123 11.55 -1.79 -2.64
CA LYS A 123 11.53 -2.94 -1.73
C LYS A 123 10.39 -3.92 -2.04
N ASN A 124 9.21 -3.41 -2.40
CA ASN A 124 8.03 -4.26 -2.61
C ASN A 124 7.96 -4.88 -4.00
N PHE A 125 8.25 -4.10 -5.03
CA PHE A 125 7.98 -4.53 -6.41
C PHE A 125 9.18 -5.19 -7.08
N LEU A 126 10.40 -4.76 -6.78
CA LEU A 126 11.59 -5.29 -7.44
C LEU A 126 11.77 -6.81 -7.22
N PRO A 127 11.72 -7.35 -5.99
CA PRO A 127 11.90 -8.78 -5.75
C PRO A 127 10.84 -9.62 -6.47
N THR A 128 9.59 -9.18 -6.44
CA THR A 128 8.47 -9.90 -7.08
C THR A 128 8.66 -9.99 -8.59
N HIS A 129 9.10 -8.90 -9.24
CA HIS A 129 9.35 -8.88 -10.69
C HIS A 129 10.54 -9.77 -11.08
N PHE A 130 11.61 -9.80 -10.28
CA PHE A 130 12.74 -10.68 -10.52
C PHE A 130 12.36 -12.16 -10.41
N ILE A 131 11.53 -12.53 -9.40
CA ILE A 131 11.03 -13.90 -9.25
C ILE A 131 10.17 -14.29 -10.44
N MET A 132 9.21 -13.44 -10.83
CA MET A 132 8.34 -13.69 -11.98
C MET A 132 9.12 -13.80 -13.28
N PHE A 133 10.14 -12.96 -13.49
CA PHE A 133 11.02 -13.03 -14.64
C PHE A 133 11.82 -14.33 -14.66
N GLY A 134 12.39 -14.73 -13.53
CA GLY A 134 13.13 -15.99 -13.40
C GLY A 134 12.24 -17.22 -13.68
N LEU A 135 11.02 -17.26 -13.15
CA LEU A 135 10.06 -18.31 -13.43
C LEU A 135 9.67 -18.37 -14.92
N SER A 136 9.44 -17.21 -15.54
CA SER A 136 9.14 -17.11 -16.97
C SER A 136 10.28 -17.64 -17.81
N LEU A 137 11.53 -17.31 -17.47
CA LEU A 137 12.71 -17.78 -18.17
C LEU A 137 12.86 -19.31 -18.05
N LEU A 138 12.67 -19.85 -16.84
CA LEU A 138 12.72 -21.31 -16.59
C LEU A 138 11.66 -22.05 -17.42
N MET A 139 10.43 -21.55 -17.43
CA MET A 139 9.34 -22.14 -18.23
C MET A 139 9.65 -22.11 -19.73
N THR A 140 10.24 -21.02 -20.20
CA THR A 140 10.65 -20.87 -21.60
C THR A 140 11.76 -21.87 -21.94
N CYS A 141 12.81 -21.97 -21.12
CA CYS A 141 13.88 -22.96 -21.30
C CYS A 141 13.36 -24.40 -21.28
N TYR A 142 12.46 -24.73 -20.35
CA TYR A 142 11.82 -26.06 -20.27
C TYR A 142 11.05 -26.39 -21.55
N PHE A 143 10.26 -25.43 -22.04
CA PHE A 143 9.50 -25.61 -23.29
C PHE A 143 10.42 -25.83 -24.50
N PHE A 144 11.47 -25.01 -24.65
CA PHE A 144 12.45 -25.18 -25.73
C PHE A 144 13.21 -26.50 -25.61
N ALA A 145 13.63 -26.91 -24.43
CA ALA A 145 14.27 -28.20 -24.21
C ALA A 145 13.36 -29.35 -24.62
N GLY A 146 12.08 -29.34 -24.27
CA GLY A 146 11.11 -30.33 -24.69
C GLY A 146 10.91 -30.39 -26.21
N VAL A 147 10.92 -29.22 -26.87
CA VAL A 147 10.81 -29.16 -28.36
C VAL A 147 12.08 -29.69 -29.06
N TYR A 148 13.29 -29.39 -28.51
CA TYR A 148 14.56 -29.79 -29.16
C TYR A 148 14.99 -31.21 -28.80
N PHE A 149 14.67 -31.72 -27.64
CA PHE A 149 15.08 -33.03 -27.13
C PHE A 149 14.01 -34.10 -27.20
N ASP A 150 12.84 -33.83 -27.83
CA ASP A 150 11.79 -34.85 -28.03
C ASP A 150 12.22 -35.77 -29.19
N PRO A 151 12.62 -37.03 -28.92
CA PRO A 151 13.09 -37.96 -29.93
C PRO A 151 12.01 -38.41 -30.91
N ASP A 152 10.73 -38.34 -30.54
CA ASP A 152 9.64 -38.84 -31.36
C ASP A 152 9.23 -37.90 -32.48
N ARG A 153 9.63 -36.63 -32.47
CA ARG A 153 9.35 -35.68 -33.56
C ARG A 153 10.30 -35.82 -34.78
N LYS A 154 11.39 -36.57 -34.66
CA LYS A 154 12.35 -36.79 -35.78
C LYS A 154 11.98 -37.94 -36.69
N SER A 155 10.89 -38.66 -36.43
CA SER A 155 10.43 -39.84 -37.23
C SER A 155 9.27 -39.54 -38.18
N VAL A 156 8.92 -38.30 -38.40
CA VAL A 156 7.86 -37.89 -39.33
C VAL A 156 8.41 -36.88 -40.33
N VAL A 157 9.39 -37.33 -41.14
CA VAL A 157 9.75 -36.74 -42.44
C VAL A 157 10.07 -37.86 -43.39
#